data_c65ab95a1c26990bae00a6d87ede6d28
#
_entry.id   c65ab95a1c26990bae00a6d87ede6d28
#
_cell.length_a   1.000
_cell.length_b   1.000
_cell.length_c   1.000
_cell.angle_alpha   90.00
_cell.angle_beta   90.00
_cell.angle_gamma   90.00
#
_symmetry.space_group_name_H-M   'P 1'
#
loop_
_entity.id
_entity.type
_entity.pdbx_description
1 polymer ?
#
loop_
_entity_poly.entity_id
_entity_poly.type
_entity_poly.pdbx_seq_one_letter_code
_entity_poly.pdbx_strand_id
1 'polypeptide(L)'
;MDYTPNTDEDRESMLRAIGVQKVMDLFKDIPENLVLKNPLRIPEQLSEFELIRELEKVSKKNKRPLSFQGGGSYNHHIPSTVNAITSRGEFSTSYTPYQPEISQGTLQAIFEYQSMICELTGMDVSNASMYDGATSLAEAMILASRIKGKKQVLVSQALNPFYREVLNTYARASEIKIVDVDITNGLTSDFKTEDSAAIIIQNPNFFGLIENLKEIRKKAEDILLITSTTEPLSWAMLKPFSEYDVDIVTAEGQSFGNPMNFGGPGLGIIATNQAYVRQIPGRLAGETVDIHGNRGFALTLCTREQHIRREKATSNICTNEGLCALSAAVYLVTYGRNLGRLAQL
;
A
#
# COMPACT_ATOMS: atom_id res chain seq x y z
N MET A 1 -17.95 30.31 -14.78
CA MET A 1 -16.74 31.08 -14.40
C MET A 1 -15.55 30.28 -14.89
N ASP A 2 -14.81 30.83 -15.86
CA ASP A 2 -13.59 30.16 -16.33
C ASP A 2 -12.51 30.26 -15.26
N TYR A 3 -11.91 29.12 -14.94
CA TYR A 3 -10.79 29.06 -14.00
C TYR A 3 -9.45 29.49 -14.63
N THR A 4 -9.47 29.81 -15.93
CA THR A 4 -8.31 30.31 -16.66
C THR A 4 -8.15 31.79 -16.39
N PRO A 5 -7.10 32.27 -15.71
CA PRO A 5 -6.95 33.66 -15.33
C PRO A 5 -6.60 34.58 -16.52
N ASN A 6 -6.11 34.01 -17.63
CA ASN A 6 -5.68 34.79 -18.79
C ASN A 6 -6.84 35.11 -19.73
N THR A 7 -6.98 36.37 -20.09
CA THR A 7 -7.94 36.86 -21.09
C THR A 7 -7.44 36.59 -22.52
N ASP A 8 -8.29 36.84 -23.53
CA ASP A 8 -7.88 36.77 -24.93
C ASP A 8 -6.81 37.83 -25.27
N GLU A 9 -6.92 39.00 -24.64
CA GLU A 9 -5.93 40.08 -24.80
C GLU A 9 -4.55 39.67 -24.21
N ASP A 10 -4.55 39.01 -23.04
CA ASP A 10 -3.33 38.46 -22.47
C ASP A 10 -2.72 37.42 -23.39
N ARG A 11 -3.54 36.51 -23.95
CA ARG A 11 -3.10 35.50 -24.91
C ARG A 11 -2.46 36.11 -26.15
N GLU A 12 -3.07 37.11 -26.73
CA GLU A 12 -2.51 37.84 -27.88
C GLU A 12 -1.19 38.52 -27.52
N SER A 13 -1.11 39.13 -26.33
CA SER A 13 0.13 39.75 -25.85
C SER A 13 1.24 38.72 -25.70
N MET A 14 0.95 37.56 -25.13
CA MET A 14 1.92 36.46 -25.03
C MET A 14 2.38 35.93 -26.39
N LEU A 15 1.47 35.74 -27.35
CA LEU A 15 1.81 35.29 -28.70
C LEU A 15 2.73 36.28 -29.39
N ARG A 16 2.45 37.61 -29.28
CA ARG A 16 3.33 38.69 -29.80
C ARG A 16 4.72 38.64 -29.15
N ALA A 17 4.78 38.45 -27.83
CA ALA A 17 6.06 38.36 -27.10
C ALA A 17 6.92 37.16 -27.53
N ILE A 18 6.27 36.03 -27.83
CA ILE A 18 6.92 34.80 -28.32
C ILE A 18 7.32 34.95 -29.83
N GLY A 19 6.66 35.81 -30.56
CA GLY A 19 6.90 36.00 -32.01
C GLY A 19 6.12 35.03 -32.90
N VAL A 20 4.97 34.54 -32.46
CA VAL A 20 4.06 33.66 -33.22
C VAL A 20 2.68 34.30 -33.36
N GLN A 21 1.91 33.88 -34.38
CA GLN A 21 0.59 34.46 -34.65
C GLN A 21 -0.55 33.68 -33.97
N LYS A 22 -0.42 32.35 -33.83
CA LYS A 22 -1.45 31.45 -33.31
C LYS A 22 -0.85 30.48 -32.31
N VAL A 23 -1.68 30.03 -31.38
CA VAL A 23 -1.29 28.98 -30.44
C VAL A 23 -0.80 27.72 -31.15
N MET A 24 -1.40 27.34 -32.27
CA MET A 24 -0.96 26.18 -33.07
C MET A 24 0.47 26.30 -33.62
N ASP A 25 0.99 27.51 -33.80
CA ASP A 25 2.37 27.73 -34.26
C ASP A 25 3.39 27.24 -33.21
N LEU A 26 2.99 27.11 -31.95
CA LEU A 26 3.83 26.56 -30.88
C LEU A 26 4.00 25.04 -30.98
N PHE A 27 3.14 24.36 -31.75
CA PHE A 27 3.12 22.91 -31.92
C PHE A 27 3.67 22.45 -33.26
N LYS A 28 4.42 23.30 -33.94
CA LYS A 28 5.00 23.01 -35.27
C LYS A 28 5.92 21.78 -35.30
N ASP A 29 6.41 21.34 -34.15
CA ASP A 29 7.23 20.13 -34.02
C ASP A 29 6.41 18.84 -34.10
N ILE A 30 5.07 18.95 -34.01
CA ILE A 30 4.16 17.83 -34.19
C ILE A 30 3.85 17.65 -35.67
N PRO A 31 4.13 16.48 -36.28
CA PRO A 31 3.78 16.23 -37.68
C PRO A 31 2.26 16.41 -37.91
N GLU A 32 1.91 17.07 -39.03
CA GLU A 32 0.50 17.39 -39.36
C GLU A 32 -0.45 16.18 -39.37
N ASN A 33 0.05 15.01 -39.74
CA ASN A 33 -0.72 13.78 -39.79
C ASN A 33 -1.06 13.23 -38.38
N LEU A 34 -0.40 13.73 -37.33
CA LEU A 34 -0.67 13.38 -35.93
C LEU A 34 -1.57 14.39 -35.22
N VAL A 35 -1.79 15.57 -35.82
CA VAL A 35 -2.68 16.59 -35.27
C VAL A 35 -4.14 16.19 -35.49
N LEU A 36 -4.93 16.19 -34.42
CA LEU A 36 -6.37 15.94 -34.51
C LEU A 36 -7.06 17.04 -35.32
N LYS A 37 -7.71 16.66 -36.42
CA LYS A 37 -8.44 17.58 -37.30
C LYS A 37 -9.90 17.81 -36.86
N ASN A 38 -10.42 16.91 -36.03
CA ASN A 38 -11.80 16.97 -35.51
C ASN A 38 -11.77 16.92 -33.99
N PRO A 39 -12.75 17.49 -33.29
CA PRO A 39 -12.91 17.33 -31.86
C PRO A 39 -13.00 15.85 -31.47
N LEU A 40 -12.59 15.55 -30.25
CA LEU A 40 -12.75 14.20 -29.68
C LEU A 40 -14.23 13.80 -29.68
N ARG A 41 -14.51 12.53 -29.99
CA ARG A 41 -15.85 11.97 -29.91
C ARG A 41 -16.18 11.59 -28.46
N ILE A 42 -16.31 12.58 -27.62
CA ILE A 42 -16.71 12.44 -26.21
C ILE A 42 -18.09 13.09 -26.03
N PRO A 43 -18.88 12.65 -25.05
CA PRO A 43 -20.15 13.31 -24.72
C PRO A 43 -19.94 14.81 -24.42
N GLU A 44 -20.98 15.59 -24.63
CA GLU A 44 -20.98 16.99 -24.22
C GLU A 44 -20.87 17.11 -22.69
N GLN A 45 -20.39 18.24 -22.24
CA GLN A 45 -20.30 18.54 -20.80
C GLN A 45 -21.72 18.55 -20.19
N LEU A 46 -21.81 17.97 -18.99
CA LEU A 46 -23.02 18.00 -18.18
C LEU A 46 -22.86 18.97 -17.00
N SER A 47 -23.95 19.55 -16.56
CA SER A 47 -24.00 20.21 -15.26
C SER A 47 -23.80 19.17 -14.14
N GLU A 48 -23.36 19.59 -12.96
CA GLU A 48 -23.21 18.70 -11.81
C GLU A 48 -24.46 17.89 -11.51
N PHE A 49 -25.63 18.55 -11.60
CA PHE A 49 -26.93 17.89 -11.38
C PHE A 49 -27.22 16.79 -12.40
N GLU A 50 -26.94 17.03 -13.69
CA GLU A 50 -27.11 16.05 -14.75
C GLU A 50 -26.12 14.89 -14.63
N LEU A 51 -24.87 15.19 -14.29
CA LEU A 51 -23.81 14.19 -14.07
C LEU A 51 -24.18 13.24 -12.93
N ILE A 52 -24.63 13.77 -11.77
CA ILE A 52 -25.05 12.95 -10.63
C ILE A 52 -26.19 12.01 -11.06
N ARG A 53 -27.20 12.53 -11.76
CA ARG A 53 -28.33 11.70 -12.24
C ARG A 53 -27.92 10.61 -13.22
N GLU A 54 -26.97 10.91 -14.11
CA GLU A 54 -26.47 9.90 -15.07
C GLU A 54 -25.63 8.83 -14.36
N LEU A 55 -24.75 9.23 -13.44
CA LEU A 55 -23.97 8.28 -12.64
C LEU A 55 -24.86 7.42 -11.74
N GLU A 56 -25.93 7.97 -11.16
CA GLU A 56 -26.90 7.18 -10.40
C GLU A 56 -27.60 6.13 -11.28
N LYS A 57 -27.96 6.48 -12.52
CA LYS A 57 -28.51 5.50 -13.47
C LYS A 57 -27.52 4.37 -13.74
N VAL A 58 -26.25 4.71 -13.96
CA VAL A 58 -25.21 3.71 -14.21
C VAL A 58 -25.00 2.85 -12.97
N SER A 59 -24.95 3.44 -11.79
CA SER A 59 -24.74 2.72 -10.53
C SER A 59 -25.86 1.71 -10.24
N LYS A 60 -27.12 2.02 -10.61
CA LYS A 60 -28.28 1.13 -10.44
C LYS A 60 -28.22 -0.15 -11.31
N LYS A 61 -27.33 -0.19 -12.31
CA LYS A 61 -27.08 -1.41 -13.09
C LYS A 61 -26.25 -2.45 -12.31
N ASN A 62 -25.52 -2.01 -11.28
CA ASN A 62 -24.76 -2.91 -10.41
C ASN A 62 -25.71 -3.65 -9.47
N LYS A 63 -25.55 -4.97 -9.42
CA LYS A 63 -26.25 -5.81 -8.45
C LYS A 63 -25.37 -5.96 -7.20
N ARG A 64 -26.00 -5.98 -6.03
CA ARG A 64 -25.32 -6.22 -4.74
C ARG A 64 -25.86 -7.50 -4.12
N PRO A 65 -25.53 -8.68 -4.65
CA PRO A 65 -25.93 -9.94 -4.07
C PRO A 65 -25.20 -10.18 -2.75
N LEU A 66 -25.74 -11.06 -1.92
CA LEU A 66 -24.98 -11.65 -0.81
C LEU A 66 -23.86 -12.48 -1.43
N SER A 67 -22.61 -12.19 -1.02
CA SER A 67 -21.44 -12.87 -1.56
C SER A 67 -20.88 -13.86 -0.53
N PHE A 68 -20.65 -15.08 -0.98
CA PHE A 68 -19.93 -16.14 -0.26
C PHE A 68 -18.60 -16.48 -0.94
N GLN A 69 -18.10 -15.58 -1.79
CA GLN A 69 -16.97 -15.85 -2.65
C GLN A 69 -15.64 -15.95 -1.89
N GLY A 70 -15.47 -15.17 -0.82
CA GLY A 70 -14.22 -15.17 -0.04
C GLY A 70 -13.03 -14.59 -0.83
N GLY A 71 -11.88 -15.23 -0.72
CA GLY A 71 -10.69 -14.86 -1.50
C GLY A 71 -9.82 -13.77 -0.89
N GLY A 72 -10.09 -13.35 0.36
CA GLY A 72 -9.24 -12.39 1.09
C GLY A 72 -9.70 -10.94 0.98
N SER A 73 -10.92 -10.68 0.46
CA SER A 73 -11.50 -9.35 0.42
C SER A 73 -12.94 -9.39 0.89
N TYR A 74 -13.25 -8.68 1.98
CA TYR A 74 -14.54 -8.78 2.67
C TYR A 74 -15.09 -7.42 3.04
N ASN A 75 -16.44 -7.34 3.13
CA ASN A 75 -17.10 -6.16 3.67
C ASN A 75 -16.93 -6.07 5.18
N HIS A 76 -16.54 -4.91 5.65
CA HIS A 76 -16.44 -4.58 7.08
C HIS A 76 -17.28 -3.35 7.39
N HIS A 77 -17.73 -3.27 8.65
CA HIS A 77 -18.36 -2.05 9.14
C HIS A 77 -17.28 -0.96 9.29
N ILE A 78 -17.49 0.17 8.65
CA ILE A 78 -16.62 1.34 8.75
C ILE A 78 -17.32 2.40 9.62
N PRO A 79 -16.77 2.74 10.80
CA PRO A 79 -17.33 3.78 11.66
C PRO A 79 -17.40 5.14 10.94
N SER A 80 -18.45 5.91 11.20
CA SER A 80 -18.62 7.25 10.60
C SER A 80 -17.48 8.21 10.91
N THR A 81 -16.77 8.00 12.04
CA THR A 81 -15.56 8.74 12.41
C THR A 81 -14.47 8.68 11.36
N VAL A 82 -14.33 7.53 10.68
CA VAL A 82 -13.32 7.36 9.60
C VAL A 82 -13.58 8.38 8.50
N ASN A 83 -14.79 8.38 7.95
CA ASN A 83 -15.14 9.31 6.87
C ASN A 83 -15.10 10.77 7.34
N ALA A 84 -15.55 11.07 8.57
CA ALA A 84 -15.54 12.41 9.12
C ALA A 84 -14.13 13.01 9.24
N ILE A 85 -13.12 12.20 9.53
CA ILE A 85 -11.72 12.64 9.62
C ILE A 85 -11.05 12.67 8.24
N THR A 86 -11.20 11.61 7.44
CA THR A 86 -10.50 11.49 6.14
C THR A 86 -11.03 12.49 5.10
N SER A 87 -12.27 12.95 5.21
CA SER A 87 -12.85 13.97 4.32
C SER A 87 -12.44 15.41 4.67
N ARG A 88 -11.73 15.63 5.77
CA ARG A 88 -11.26 16.98 6.12
C ARG A 88 -10.24 17.47 5.09
N GLY A 89 -10.33 18.76 4.73
CA GLY A 89 -9.47 19.39 3.73
C GLY A 89 -7.98 19.25 4.04
N GLU A 90 -7.60 19.29 5.31
CA GLU A 90 -6.22 19.17 5.78
C GLU A 90 -5.58 17.83 5.39
N PHE A 91 -6.38 16.75 5.30
CA PHE A 91 -5.92 15.43 4.90
C PHE A 91 -6.21 15.11 3.44
N SER A 92 -7.43 15.40 2.96
CA SER A 92 -7.85 15.01 1.60
C SER A 92 -7.10 15.76 0.49
N THR A 93 -6.57 16.94 0.79
CA THR A 93 -5.71 17.72 -0.14
C THR A 93 -4.22 17.50 0.08
N SER A 94 -3.83 16.75 1.12
CA SER A 94 -2.43 16.40 1.39
C SER A 94 -1.89 15.45 0.33
N TYR A 95 -0.60 15.65 0.00
CA TYR A 95 0.15 14.70 -0.80
C TYR A 95 1.32 14.16 0.05
N THR A 96 2.49 14.00 -0.50
CA THR A 96 3.64 13.55 0.29
C THR A 96 4.12 14.66 1.22
N PRO A 97 4.23 14.42 2.53
CA PRO A 97 4.61 15.44 3.51
C PRO A 97 6.15 15.66 3.55
N TYR A 98 6.73 16.15 2.47
CA TYR A 98 8.17 16.40 2.38
C TYR A 98 8.66 17.54 3.27
N GLN A 99 7.81 18.54 3.48
CA GLN A 99 8.15 19.72 4.30
C GLN A 99 7.55 19.55 5.70
N PRO A 100 8.36 19.14 6.69
CA PRO A 100 7.85 18.88 8.04
C PRO A 100 7.25 20.13 8.70
N GLU A 101 7.72 21.32 8.33
CA GLU A 101 7.27 22.60 8.90
C GLU A 101 5.78 22.84 8.72
N ILE A 102 5.19 22.38 7.63
CA ILE A 102 3.76 22.56 7.31
C ILE A 102 2.95 21.26 7.33
N SER A 103 3.59 20.13 7.60
CA SER A 103 2.96 18.81 7.46
C SER A 103 2.93 18.01 8.77
N GLN A 104 3.06 18.68 9.92
CA GLN A 104 3.19 18.00 11.22
C GLN A 104 1.99 17.08 11.52
N GLY A 105 0.77 17.51 11.25
CA GLY A 105 -0.42 16.69 11.48
C GLY A 105 -0.45 15.43 10.62
N THR A 106 -0.09 15.52 9.34
CA THR A 106 -0.01 14.36 8.44
C THR A 106 1.12 13.41 8.85
N LEU A 107 2.28 13.95 9.20
CA LEU A 107 3.44 13.15 9.65
C LEU A 107 3.15 12.45 10.97
N GLN A 108 2.49 13.11 11.91
CA GLN A 108 2.05 12.50 13.15
C GLN A 108 1.06 11.35 12.90
N ALA A 109 0.06 11.56 12.03
CA ALA A 109 -0.89 10.51 11.68
C ALA A 109 -0.21 9.28 11.06
N ILE A 110 0.80 9.47 10.20
CA ILE A 110 1.61 8.39 9.65
C ILE A 110 2.40 7.68 10.76
N PHE A 111 3.03 8.43 11.65
CA PHE A 111 3.79 7.85 12.76
C PHE A 111 2.90 7.03 13.70
N GLU A 112 1.70 7.53 14.02
CA GLU A 112 0.71 6.82 14.82
C GLU A 112 0.22 5.54 14.14
N TYR A 113 -0.05 5.59 12.81
CA TYR A 113 -0.35 4.39 12.02
C TYR A 113 0.77 3.35 12.12
N GLN A 114 2.01 3.74 11.88
CA GLN A 114 3.18 2.85 11.99
C GLN A 114 3.27 2.21 13.37
N SER A 115 3.06 3.00 14.42
CA SER A 115 3.08 2.53 15.81
C SER A 115 2.00 1.50 16.10
N MET A 116 0.76 1.73 15.62
CA MET A 116 -0.34 0.78 15.78
C MET A 116 -0.08 -0.54 15.06
N ILE A 117 0.53 -0.49 13.86
CA ILE A 117 0.92 -1.72 13.14
C ILE A 117 2.01 -2.48 13.91
N CYS A 118 2.99 -1.77 14.47
CA CYS A 118 4.02 -2.38 15.32
C CYS A 118 3.39 -3.07 16.55
N GLU A 119 2.48 -2.41 17.25
CA GLU A 119 1.77 -2.97 18.40
C GLU A 119 0.95 -4.22 18.04
N LEU A 120 0.23 -4.20 16.92
CA LEU A 120 -0.58 -5.35 16.49
C LEU A 120 0.25 -6.55 16.05
N THR A 121 1.40 -6.31 15.43
CA THR A 121 2.26 -7.36 14.88
C THR A 121 3.35 -7.82 15.84
N GLY A 122 3.69 -6.98 16.83
CA GLY A 122 4.84 -7.16 17.72
C GLY A 122 6.18 -6.85 17.04
N MET A 123 6.17 -6.27 15.83
CA MET A 123 7.39 -5.93 15.09
C MET A 123 7.93 -4.56 15.52
N ASP A 124 9.24 -4.34 15.33
CA ASP A 124 9.90 -3.10 15.77
C ASP A 124 9.61 -1.91 14.88
N VAL A 125 9.41 -2.14 13.57
CA VAL A 125 9.30 -1.07 12.57
C VAL A 125 8.21 -1.41 11.55
N SER A 126 7.35 -0.44 11.25
CA SER A 126 6.45 -0.44 10.10
C SER A 126 6.66 0.81 9.26
N ASN A 127 6.43 0.72 7.94
CA ASN A 127 6.49 1.88 7.06
C ASN A 127 5.16 2.66 7.01
N ALA A 128 5.15 3.77 6.25
CA ALA A 128 3.97 4.63 6.10
C ALA A 128 2.81 3.99 5.32
N SER A 129 2.99 2.93 4.66
CA SER A 129 2.14 1.98 3.93
C SER A 129 2.73 1.58 2.56
N MET A 130 2.13 0.58 1.96
CA MET A 130 2.37 0.08 0.61
C MET A 130 1.07 0.18 -0.19
N TYR A 131 1.07 -0.24 -1.46
CA TYR A 131 -0.12 -0.14 -2.33
C TYR A 131 -1.21 -1.14 -1.93
N ASP A 132 -0.85 -2.39 -1.74
CA ASP A 132 -1.73 -3.47 -1.29
C ASP A 132 -0.92 -4.62 -0.66
N GLY A 133 -1.61 -5.62 -0.12
CA GLY A 133 -0.99 -6.75 0.53
C GLY A 133 -0.12 -7.61 -0.40
N ALA A 134 -0.53 -7.78 -1.65
CA ALA A 134 0.20 -8.60 -2.62
C ALA A 134 1.52 -7.93 -3.03
N THR A 135 1.50 -6.62 -3.30
CA THR A 135 2.72 -5.86 -3.61
C THR A 135 3.62 -5.72 -2.39
N SER A 136 3.05 -5.59 -1.19
CA SER A 136 3.83 -5.63 0.06
C SER A 136 4.60 -6.94 0.21
N LEU A 137 3.96 -8.07 -0.10
CA LEU A 137 4.58 -9.38 -0.05
C LEU A 137 5.67 -9.53 -1.13
N ALA A 138 5.44 -9.01 -2.33
CA ALA A 138 6.44 -9.03 -3.40
C ALA A 138 7.68 -8.19 -3.04
N GLU A 139 7.49 -7.03 -2.45
CA GLU A 139 8.60 -6.21 -1.95
C GLU A 139 9.34 -6.86 -0.77
N ALA A 140 8.63 -7.59 0.10
CA ALA A 140 9.24 -8.39 1.16
C ALA A 140 10.10 -9.53 0.61
N MET A 141 9.66 -10.19 -0.46
CA MET A 141 10.44 -11.20 -1.19
C MET A 141 11.74 -10.61 -1.74
N ILE A 142 11.67 -9.45 -2.40
CA ILE A 142 12.84 -8.75 -2.95
C ILE A 142 13.78 -8.31 -1.81
N LEU A 143 13.22 -7.78 -0.73
CA LEU A 143 13.95 -7.39 0.47
C LEU A 143 14.75 -8.57 1.05
N ALA A 144 14.11 -9.72 1.23
CA ALA A 144 14.75 -10.93 1.74
C ALA A 144 15.87 -11.43 0.83
N SER A 145 15.62 -11.46 -0.49
CA SER A 145 16.64 -11.82 -1.49
C SER A 145 17.88 -10.92 -1.38
N ARG A 146 17.68 -9.62 -1.20
CA ARG A 146 18.78 -8.65 -1.04
C ARG A 146 19.53 -8.83 0.27
N ILE A 147 18.83 -9.02 1.40
CA ILE A 147 19.43 -9.21 2.73
C ILE A 147 20.33 -10.45 2.74
N LYS A 148 19.83 -11.56 2.19
CA LYS A 148 20.57 -12.85 2.18
C LYS A 148 21.53 -13.00 1.00
N GLY A 149 21.46 -12.13 -0.02
CA GLY A 149 22.26 -12.26 -1.25
C GLY A 149 21.94 -13.52 -2.05
N LYS A 150 20.75 -14.09 -1.90
CA LYS A 150 20.29 -15.32 -2.54
C LYS A 150 19.10 -15.05 -3.44
N LYS A 151 19.00 -15.79 -4.54
CA LYS A 151 17.98 -15.62 -5.58
C LYS A 151 16.89 -16.71 -5.58
N GLN A 152 16.74 -17.43 -4.49
CA GLN A 152 15.67 -18.43 -4.33
C GLN A 152 14.82 -18.11 -3.11
N VAL A 153 13.48 -18.22 -3.25
CA VAL A 153 12.53 -18.03 -2.16
C VAL A 153 11.52 -19.18 -2.17
N LEU A 154 11.31 -19.77 -1.02
CA LEU A 154 10.31 -20.82 -0.80
C LEU A 154 8.93 -20.17 -0.59
N VAL A 155 7.88 -20.70 -1.21
CA VAL A 155 6.52 -20.18 -1.07
C VAL A 155 5.55 -21.34 -0.85
N SER A 156 4.83 -21.29 0.27
CA SER A 156 3.79 -22.27 0.56
C SER A 156 2.69 -22.26 -0.51
N GLN A 157 2.23 -23.43 -0.92
CA GLN A 157 1.05 -23.57 -1.78
C GLN A 157 -0.27 -23.18 -1.08
N ALA A 158 -0.24 -22.97 0.24
CA ALA A 158 -1.38 -22.43 1.00
C ALA A 158 -1.46 -20.90 0.94
N LEU A 159 -0.61 -20.22 0.15
CA LEU A 159 -0.70 -18.79 -0.14
C LEU A 159 -1.88 -18.51 -1.06
N ASN A 160 -2.54 -17.35 -0.87
CA ASN A 160 -3.55 -16.81 -1.78
C ASN A 160 -3.05 -16.85 -3.24
N PRO A 161 -3.79 -17.48 -4.16
CA PRO A 161 -3.35 -17.64 -5.55
C PRO A 161 -3.12 -16.31 -6.29
N PHE A 162 -3.90 -15.28 -6.01
CA PHE A 162 -3.70 -13.94 -6.60
C PHE A 162 -2.40 -13.30 -6.13
N TYR A 163 -2.05 -13.48 -4.84
CA TYR A 163 -0.77 -13.00 -4.30
C TYR A 163 0.39 -13.74 -4.97
N ARG A 164 0.23 -15.02 -5.21
CA ARG A 164 1.24 -15.82 -5.93
C ARG A 164 1.48 -15.31 -7.36
N GLU A 165 0.45 -14.91 -8.08
CA GLU A 165 0.60 -14.33 -9.43
C GLU A 165 1.39 -13.02 -9.39
N VAL A 166 1.13 -12.16 -8.39
CA VAL A 166 1.91 -10.94 -8.18
C VAL A 166 3.37 -11.28 -7.86
N LEU A 167 3.60 -12.22 -6.94
CA LEU A 167 4.97 -12.69 -6.64
C LEU A 167 5.70 -13.17 -7.90
N ASN A 168 5.05 -13.97 -8.75
CA ASN A 168 5.64 -14.48 -10.00
C ASN A 168 6.03 -13.34 -10.96
N THR A 169 5.21 -12.28 -11.01
CA THR A 169 5.47 -11.11 -11.84
C THR A 169 6.72 -10.37 -11.37
N TYR A 170 6.81 -10.09 -10.07
CA TYR A 170 7.96 -9.41 -9.47
C TYR A 170 9.23 -10.28 -9.48
N ALA A 171 9.09 -11.58 -9.23
CA ALA A 171 10.19 -12.53 -9.22
C ALA A 171 10.89 -12.60 -10.58
N ARG A 172 10.10 -12.61 -11.68
CA ARG A 172 10.64 -12.60 -13.04
C ARG A 172 11.52 -11.38 -13.29
N ALA A 173 11.04 -10.18 -12.93
CA ALA A 173 11.79 -8.93 -13.13
C ALA A 173 13.03 -8.83 -12.24
N SER A 174 13.01 -9.48 -11.07
CA SER A 174 14.09 -9.45 -10.07
C SER A 174 15.03 -10.66 -10.17
N GLU A 175 14.81 -11.56 -11.14
CA GLU A 175 15.56 -12.82 -11.32
C GLU A 175 15.55 -13.70 -10.06
N ILE A 176 14.42 -13.70 -9.33
CA ILE A 176 14.22 -14.54 -8.16
C ILE A 176 13.50 -15.82 -8.57
N LYS A 177 14.02 -16.96 -8.17
CA LYS A 177 13.39 -18.27 -8.37
C LYS A 177 12.43 -18.55 -7.22
N ILE A 178 11.15 -18.70 -7.52
CA ILE A 178 10.16 -19.21 -6.57
C ILE A 178 10.18 -20.73 -6.59
N VAL A 179 10.25 -21.32 -5.41
CA VAL A 179 10.17 -22.78 -5.21
C VAL A 179 8.96 -23.08 -4.34
N ASP A 180 8.07 -23.90 -4.85
CA ASP A 180 6.85 -24.29 -4.15
C ASP A 180 7.15 -25.21 -2.98
N VAL A 181 6.50 -24.94 -1.86
CA VAL A 181 6.42 -25.83 -0.70
C VAL A 181 5.04 -26.46 -0.69
N ASP A 182 4.99 -27.78 -0.77
CA ASP A 182 3.75 -28.54 -0.78
C ASP A 182 2.95 -28.36 0.51
N ILE A 183 1.69 -28.77 0.46
CA ILE A 183 0.77 -28.75 1.59
C ILE A 183 0.27 -30.17 1.91
N THR A 184 0.08 -30.43 3.18
CA THR A 184 -0.55 -31.68 3.67
C THR A 184 -1.70 -31.29 4.61
N ASN A 185 -2.89 -31.80 4.35
CA ASN A 185 -4.10 -31.43 5.10
C ASN A 185 -4.35 -29.91 5.16
N GLY A 186 -4.00 -29.17 4.09
CA GLY A 186 -4.17 -27.74 3.99
C GLY A 186 -3.12 -26.89 4.73
N LEU A 187 -2.13 -27.50 5.38
CA LEU A 187 -1.02 -26.83 6.06
C LEU A 187 0.30 -27.04 5.30
N THR A 188 1.22 -26.12 5.47
CA THR A 188 2.54 -26.15 4.87
C THR A 188 3.30 -27.40 5.31
N SER A 189 3.75 -28.20 4.34
CA SER A 189 4.50 -29.43 4.56
C SER A 189 5.97 -29.17 4.93
N ASP A 190 6.74 -30.23 5.01
CA ASP A 190 8.19 -30.14 5.21
C ASP A 190 8.91 -29.54 4.01
N PHE A 191 10.01 -28.83 4.25
CA PHE A 191 10.77 -28.13 3.22
C PHE A 191 12.27 -28.13 3.57
N LYS A 192 13.08 -27.89 2.54
CA LYS A 192 14.53 -27.70 2.66
C LYS A 192 14.89 -26.26 2.40
N THR A 193 15.87 -25.76 3.13
CA THR A 193 16.24 -24.32 3.14
C THR A 193 17.47 -23.99 2.29
N GLU A 194 18.13 -25.02 1.71
CA GLU A 194 19.37 -24.85 0.95
C GLU A 194 19.18 -23.79 -0.16
N ASP A 195 20.16 -22.90 -0.27
CA ASP A 195 20.21 -21.81 -1.25
C ASP A 195 19.04 -20.82 -1.24
N SER A 196 18.12 -20.93 -0.27
CA SER A 196 16.98 -20.04 -0.16
C SER A 196 17.29 -18.81 0.67
N ALA A 197 16.69 -17.67 0.29
CA ALA A 197 16.72 -16.40 1.05
C ALA A 197 15.67 -16.37 2.14
N ALA A 198 14.49 -16.89 1.84
CA ALA A 198 13.33 -16.83 2.73
C ALA A 198 12.34 -17.94 2.43
N ILE A 199 11.42 -18.13 3.40
CA ILE A 199 10.15 -18.83 3.19
C ILE A 199 8.99 -17.86 3.41
N ILE A 200 7.98 -17.92 2.53
CA ILE A 200 6.74 -17.13 2.60
C ILE A 200 5.59 -18.04 3.05
N ILE A 201 4.92 -17.63 4.12
CA ILE A 201 3.77 -18.31 4.73
C ILE A 201 2.61 -17.32 4.87
N GLN A 202 1.43 -17.68 4.43
CA GLN A 202 0.22 -16.93 4.76
C GLN A 202 -0.37 -17.45 6.08
N ASN A 203 -0.72 -16.55 7.00
CA ASN A 203 -1.31 -16.92 8.29
C ASN A 203 -2.36 -15.90 8.76
N PRO A 204 -3.64 -16.28 8.94
CA PRO A 204 -4.22 -17.56 8.51
C PRO A 204 -4.04 -17.82 7.02
N ASN A 205 -3.89 -19.07 6.61
CA ASN A 205 -3.61 -19.41 5.21
C ASN A 205 -4.87 -19.34 4.34
N PHE A 206 -4.72 -19.56 3.03
CA PHE A 206 -5.82 -19.42 2.06
C PHE A 206 -7.01 -20.36 2.35
N PHE A 207 -6.78 -21.48 3.03
CA PHE A 207 -7.82 -22.42 3.46
C PHE A 207 -8.45 -22.05 4.80
N GLY A 208 -8.06 -20.93 5.41
CA GLY A 208 -8.56 -20.49 6.72
C GLY A 208 -7.90 -21.22 7.90
N LEU A 209 -6.82 -21.95 7.68
CA LEU A 209 -6.11 -22.67 8.75
C LEU A 209 -4.97 -21.82 9.30
N ILE A 210 -4.69 -22.02 10.60
CA ILE A 210 -3.57 -21.36 11.28
C ILE A 210 -2.33 -22.23 11.14
N GLU A 211 -1.28 -21.70 10.56
CA GLU A 211 0.01 -22.37 10.36
C GLU A 211 0.78 -22.49 11.68
N ASN A 212 1.54 -23.55 11.85
CA ASN A 212 2.42 -23.72 13.01
C ASN A 212 3.73 -22.95 12.82
N LEU A 213 3.67 -21.62 12.98
CA LEU A 213 4.82 -20.74 12.76
C LEU A 213 6.04 -21.11 13.63
N LYS A 214 5.83 -21.67 14.82
CA LYS A 214 6.92 -22.09 15.70
C LYS A 214 7.73 -23.25 15.09
N GLU A 215 7.07 -24.25 14.55
CA GLU A 215 7.75 -25.38 13.89
C GLU A 215 8.35 -24.94 12.54
N ILE A 216 7.67 -24.06 11.80
CA ILE A 216 8.20 -23.48 10.57
C ILE A 216 9.48 -22.69 10.86
N ARG A 217 9.51 -21.85 11.92
CA ARG A 217 10.69 -21.09 12.32
C ARG A 217 11.89 -21.98 12.64
N LYS A 218 11.68 -23.06 13.38
CA LYS A 218 12.76 -24.02 13.68
C LYS A 218 13.40 -24.60 12.43
N LYS A 219 12.59 -24.92 11.41
CA LYS A 219 13.09 -25.43 10.12
C LYS A 219 13.75 -24.36 9.26
N ALA A 220 13.28 -23.12 9.40
CA ALA A 220 13.75 -21.97 8.64
C ALA A 220 14.86 -21.16 9.37
N GLU A 221 15.61 -21.79 10.28
CA GLU A 221 16.58 -21.10 11.16
C GLU A 221 17.61 -20.26 10.38
N ASP A 222 18.06 -20.74 9.23
CA ASP A 222 19.07 -20.08 8.40
C ASP A 222 18.54 -19.08 7.37
N ILE A 223 17.23 -19.03 7.16
CA ILE A 223 16.58 -18.17 6.18
C ILE A 223 15.56 -17.24 6.83
N LEU A 224 15.12 -16.20 6.10
CA LEU A 224 14.11 -15.29 6.64
C LEU A 224 12.71 -15.93 6.60
N LEU A 225 11.94 -15.74 7.67
CA LEU A 225 10.53 -16.10 7.73
C LEU A 225 9.69 -14.86 7.43
N ILE A 226 8.96 -14.90 6.30
CA ILE A 226 8.02 -13.87 5.88
C ILE A 226 6.61 -14.39 6.08
N THR A 227 5.78 -13.64 6.79
CA THR A 227 4.36 -13.93 6.90
C THR A 227 3.52 -12.96 6.10
N SER A 228 2.40 -13.43 5.57
CA SER A 228 1.40 -12.61 4.89
C SER A 228 0.02 -12.86 5.51
N THR A 229 -0.77 -11.81 5.65
CA THR A 229 -2.14 -11.88 6.17
C THR A 229 -3.08 -11.13 5.24
N THR A 230 -4.14 -11.78 4.76
CA THR A 230 -5.14 -11.14 3.91
C THR A 230 -6.26 -10.47 4.71
N GLU A 231 -6.47 -10.88 5.97
CA GLU A 231 -7.47 -10.33 6.89
C GLU A 231 -6.83 -10.01 8.25
N PRO A 232 -6.27 -8.80 8.42
CA PRO A 232 -5.47 -8.44 9.59
C PRO A 232 -6.31 -8.23 10.88
N LEU A 233 -7.63 -8.23 10.84
CA LEU A 233 -8.45 -8.33 12.06
C LEU A 233 -8.12 -9.60 12.87
N SER A 234 -7.66 -10.65 12.20
CA SER A 234 -7.17 -11.88 12.86
C SER A 234 -6.04 -11.63 13.86
N TRP A 235 -5.26 -10.58 13.69
CA TRP A 235 -4.17 -10.21 14.61
C TRP A 235 -4.65 -9.87 16.02
N ALA A 236 -5.89 -9.39 16.15
CA ALA A 236 -6.49 -9.12 17.45
C ALA A 236 -6.87 -10.38 18.24
N MET A 237 -6.79 -11.57 17.61
CA MET A 237 -7.08 -12.87 18.23
C MET A 237 -5.86 -13.78 18.32
N LEU A 238 -4.91 -13.59 17.41
CA LEU A 238 -3.71 -14.42 17.33
C LEU A 238 -2.57 -13.78 18.13
N LYS A 239 -1.62 -14.59 18.51
CA LYS A 239 -0.38 -14.10 19.13
C LYS A 239 0.41 -13.27 18.15
N PRO A 240 1.08 -12.19 18.59
CA PRO A 240 1.91 -11.35 17.72
C PRO A 240 3.05 -12.16 17.10
N PHE A 241 3.45 -11.75 15.90
CA PHE A 241 4.45 -12.46 15.11
C PHE A 241 5.83 -12.49 15.75
N SER A 242 6.14 -11.50 16.60
CA SER A 242 7.39 -11.47 17.36
C SER A 242 7.57 -12.68 18.30
N GLU A 243 6.47 -13.29 18.76
CA GLU A 243 6.56 -14.52 19.59
C GLU A 243 7.02 -15.76 18.79
N TYR A 244 7.09 -15.65 17.47
CA TYR A 244 7.50 -16.72 16.57
C TYR A 244 8.79 -16.41 15.81
N ASP A 245 9.51 -15.34 16.20
CA ASP A 245 10.72 -14.86 15.53
C ASP A 245 10.53 -14.68 14.02
N VAL A 246 9.38 -14.13 13.61
CA VAL A 246 9.11 -13.73 12.23
C VAL A 246 9.98 -12.54 11.87
N ASP A 247 10.62 -12.55 10.70
CA ASP A 247 11.50 -11.48 10.26
C ASP A 247 10.77 -10.34 9.57
N ILE A 248 9.76 -10.67 8.74
CA ILE A 248 8.98 -9.70 7.97
C ILE A 248 7.52 -10.10 7.99
N VAL A 249 6.65 -9.16 8.33
CA VAL A 249 5.20 -9.30 8.30
C VAL A 249 4.64 -8.44 7.18
N THR A 250 3.76 -8.99 6.36
CA THR A 250 3.01 -8.26 5.34
C THR A 250 1.52 -8.52 5.47
N ALA A 251 0.70 -7.58 5.05
CA ALA A 251 -0.76 -7.78 5.03
C ALA A 251 -1.47 -6.82 4.06
N GLU A 252 -2.74 -7.18 3.80
CA GLU A 252 -3.72 -6.28 3.23
C GLU A 252 -4.51 -5.61 4.37
N GLY A 253 -4.36 -4.30 4.50
CA GLY A 253 -5.00 -3.51 5.55
C GLY A 253 -6.37 -2.93 5.17
N GLN A 254 -6.96 -3.33 4.05
CA GLN A 254 -8.24 -2.79 3.56
C GLN A 254 -9.34 -2.88 4.62
N SER A 255 -9.42 -3.98 5.37
CA SER A 255 -10.42 -4.17 6.43
C SER A 255 -10.31 -3.17 7.61
N PHE A 256 -9.19 -2.48 7.73
CA PHE A 256 -9.03 -1.40 8.70
C PHE A 256 -9.63 -0.08 8.19
N GLY A 257 -10.94 -0.07 7.93
CA GLY A 257 -11.67 1.16 7.66
C GLY A 257 -11.66 1.65 6.20
N ASN A 258 -11.20 0.82 5.27
CA ASN A 258 -11.25 1.13 3.84
C ASN A 258 -12.35 0.29 3.15
N PRO A 259 -13.24 0.88 2.33
CA PRO A 259 -14.20 0.11 1.57
C PRO A 259 -13.52 -0.67 0.44
N MET A 260 -14.14 -1.77 -0.01
CA MET A 260 -13.56 -2.59 -1.09
C MET A 260 -13.47 -1.88 -2.44
N ASN A 261 -14.33 -0.90 -2.72
CA ASN A 261 -14.32 -0.02 -3.91
C ASN A 261 -14.03 -0.73 -5.24
N PHE A 262 -14.63 -1.91 -5.45
CA PHE A 262 -14.45 -2.71 -6.69
C PHE A 262 -12.99 -3.08 -7.01
N GLY A 263 -12.14 -3.19 -6.00
CA GLY A 263 -10.76 -3.64 -6.14
C GLY A 263 -9.69 -2.62 -5.77
N GLY A 264 -10.06 -1.59 -5.03
CA GLY A 264 -9.06 -0.65 -4.53
C GLY A 264 -9.55 0.78 -4.34
N PRO A 265 -8.69 1.65 -3.76
CA PRO A 265 -7.31 1.33 -3.35
C PRO A 265 -7.27 0.32 -2.20
N GLY A 266 -6.19 -0.50 -2.18
CA GLY A 266 -5.84 -1.32 -1.03
C GLY A 266 -5.05 -0.55 0.03
N LEU A 267 -4.56 -1.26 1.03
CA LEU A 267 -3.64 -0.71 2.02
C LEU A 267 -2.57 -1.77 2.34
N GLY A 268 -1.47 -1.73 1.63
CA GLY A 268 -0.38 -2.64 1.91
C GLY A 268 0.30 -2.33 3.24
N ILE A 269 0.51 -3.37 4.02
CA ILE A 269 1.25 -3.31 5.29
C ILE A 269 2.56 -4.08 5.14
N ILE A 270 3.65 -3.51 5.64
CA ILE A 270 4.92 -4.20 5.85
C ILE A 270 5.52 -3.76 7.17
N ALA A 271 5.90 -4.73 7.98
CA ALA A 271 6.60 -4.50 9.24
C ALA A 271 7.76 -5.49 9.40
N THR A 272 8.78 -5.11 10.14
CA THR A 272 10.02 -5.89 10.27
C THR A 272 10.77 -5.57 11.55
N ASN A 273 11.81 -6.35 11.84
CA ASN A 273 12.73 -6.13 12.95
C ASN A 273 13.62 -4.90 12.71
N GLN A 274 14.08 -4.27 13.78
CA GLN A 274 14.96 -3.11 13.75
C GLN A 274 16.23 -3.33 12.90
N ALA A 275 16.73 -4.55 12.83
CA ALA A 275 17.89 -4.91 12.02
C ALA A 275 17.75 -4.57 10.53
N TYR A 276 16.51 -4.56 10.02
CA TYR A 276 16.21 -4.34 8.60
C TYR A 276 15.66 -2.96 8.29
N VAL A 277 15.55 -2.05 9.26
CA VAL A 277 14.97 -0.70 9.09
C VAL A 277 15.58 0.09 7.93
N ARG A 278 16.89 -0.08 7.67
CA ARG A 278 17.57 0.60 6.57
C ARG A 278 17.31 -0.01 5.20
N GLN A 279 16.57 -1.10 5.13
CA GLN A 279 16.32 -1.87 3.92
C GLN A 279 14.84 -2.00 3.60
N ILE A 280 13.94 -1.70 4.56
CA ILE A 280 12.49 -1.76 4.37
C ILE A 280 12.07 -0.83 3.22
N PRO A 281 11.17 -1.25 2.31
CA PRO A 281 10.66 -0.37 1.25
C PRO A 281 9.74 0.72 1.81
N GLY A 282 9.49 1.74 1.00
CA GLY A 282 8.53 2.81 1.31
C GLY A 282 9.07 3.84 2.31
N ARG A 283 8.20 4.80 2.64
CA ARG A 283 8.53 5.92 3.53
C ARG A 283 8.42 5.55 4.99
N LEU A 284 9.19 6.26 5.80
CA LEU A 284 9.14 6.19 7.26
C LEU A 284 8.98 7.59 7.83
N ALA A 285 7.99 7.79 8.69
CA ALA A 285 7.92 8.94 9.57
C ALA A 285 8.61 8.61 10.89
N GLY A 286 9.45 9.52 11.35
CA GLY A 286 10.16 9.42 12.63
C GLY A 286 9.80 10.56 13.55
N GLU A 287 9.84 10.31 14.85
CA GLU A 287 9.76 11.34 15.87
C GLU A 287 11.10 12.09 15.98
N THR A 288 11.04 13.38 16.17
CA THR A 288 12.19 14.27 16.32
C THR A 288 11.85 15.43 17.26
N VAL A 289 12.76 16.37 17.43
CA VAL A 289 12.52 17.62 18.15
C VAL A 289 12.90 18.81 17.28
N ASP A 290 12.20 19.94 17.47
CA ASP A 290 12.55 21.20 16.82
C ASP A 290 13.75 21.88 17.52
N ILE A 291 14.13 23.06 17.02
CA ILE A 291 15.23 23.86 17.58
C ILE A 291 14.98 24.34 19.01
N HIS A 292 13.74 24.31 19.49
CA HIS A 292 13.33 24.68 20.84
C HIS A 292 13.14 23.47 21.75
N GLY A 293 13.36 22.25 21.26
CA GLY A 293 13.16 21.01 21.98
C GLY A 293 11.72 20.49 22.00
N ASN A 294 10.80 21.09 21.23
CA ASN A 294 9.44 20.60 21.14
C ASN A 294 9.36 19.36 20.25
N ARG A 295 8.51 18.42 20.63
CA ARG A 295 8.24 17.22 19.85
C ARG A 295 7.74 17.54 18.45
N GLY A 296 8.31 16.88 17.45
CA GLY A 296 7.90 17.01 16.05
C GLY A 296 8.10 15.70 15.29
N PHE A 297 7.71 15.69 14.02
CA PHE A 297 7.79 14.53 13.14
C PHE A 297 8.42 14.92 11.82
N ALA A 298 9.19 14.00 11.21
CA ALA A 298 9.80 14.19 9.92
C ALA A 298 9.88 12.87 9.15
N LEU A 299 9.96 12.94 7.82
CA LEU A 299 10.34 11.77 7.03
C LEU A 299 11.80 11.42 7.33
N THR A 300 12.08 10.15 7.55
CA THR A 300 13.41 9.67 7.89
C THR A 300 13.93 8.62 6.90
N LEU A 301 15.24 8.44 6.86
CA LEU A 301 15.92 7.48 5.98
C LEU A 301 15.57 7.64 4.48
N CYS A 302 15.20 8.85 4.03
CA CYS A 302 14.78 9.14 2.65
C CYS A 302 15.87 8.83 1.61
N THR A 303 17.14 8.71 2.01
CA THR A 303 18.24 8.33 1.10
C THR A 303 18.09 6.94 0.48
N ARG A 304 17.14 6.11 0.93
CA ARG A 304 16.79 4.81 0.34
C ARG A 304 15.85 4.95 -0.85
N GLU A 305 15.13 6.07 -0.95
CA GLU A 305 14.01 6.26 -1.87
C GLU A 305 14.45 6.54 -3.32
N GLN A 306 13.55 6.24 -4.26
CA GLN A 306 13.78 6.33 -5.70
C GLN A 306 14.19 7.74 -6.16
N HIS A 307 13.58 8.80 -5.63
CA HIS A 307 13.89 10.17 -6.04
C HIS A 307 15.31 10.62 -5.69
N ILE A 308 15.98 9.92 -4.75
CA ILE A 308 17.38 10.18 -4.38
C ILE A 308 18.31 9.16 -5.02
N ARG A 309 18.02 7.87 -4.87
CA ARG A 309 18.90 6.76 -5.29
C ARG A 309 18.68 6.30 -6.72
N ARG A 310 17.57 6.67 -7.35
CA ARG A 310 17.20 6.29 -8.72
C ARG A 310 17.22 4.75 -8.89
N GLU A 311 18.00 4.24 -9.84
CA GLU A 311 18.14 2.80 -10.09
C GLU A 311 18.74 1.99 -8.94
N LYS A 312 19.38 2.67 -7.98
CA LYS A 312 19.97 2.05 -6.76
C LYS A 312 19.04 2.11 -5.56
N ALA A 313 17.79 2.56 -5.73
CA ALA A 313 16.81 2.60 -4.66
C ALA A 313 16.52 1.20 -4.11
N THR A 314 16.12 1.13 -2.84
CA THR A 314 15.75 -0.14 -2.20
C THR A 314 14.46 -0.73 -2.78
N SER A 315 13.61 0.10 -3.37
CA SER A 315 12.34 -0.28 -3.97
C SER A 315 11.92 0.73 -5.02
N ASN A 316 11.03 0.33 -5.92
CA ASN A 316 10.35 1.21 -6.87
C ASN A 316 9.09 1.87 -6.29
N ILE A 317 8.75 1.60 -5.04
CA ILE A 317 7.66 2.28 -4.33
C ILE A 317 8.00 3.77 -4.21
N CYS A 318 7.13 4.62 -4.74
CA CYS A 318 7.31 6.08 -4.71
C CYS A 318 6.39 6.71 -3.68
N THR A 319 5.08 6.67 -3.93
CA THR A 319 4.04 7.19 -3.03
C THR A 319 3.36 6.02 -2.34
N ASN A 320 3.03 6.19 -1.06
CA ASN A 320 2.24 5.25 -0.28
C ASN A 320 0.74 5.61 -0.32
N GLU A 321 -0.10 4.75 0.22
CA GLU A 321 -1.54 4.95 0.35
C GLU A 321 -1.88 5.76 1.62
N GLY A 322 -1.44 7.03 1.67
CA GLY A 322 -1.49 7.86 2.88
C GLY A 322 -2.88 8.07 3.45
N LEU A 323 -3.90 8.30 2.60
CA LEU A 323 -5.28 8.49 3.05
C LEU A 323 -5.88 7.17 3.55
N CYS A 324 -5.55 6.03 2.93
CA CYS A 324 -5.96 4.71 3.40
C CYS A 324 -5.29 4.35 4.74
N ALA A 325 -4.03 4.73 4.93
CA ALA A 325 -3.32 4.57 6.20
C ALA A 325 -3.95 5.44 7.31
N LEU A 326 -4.36 6.67 7.00
CA LEU A 326 -5.12 7.51 7.92
C LEU A 326 -6.47 6.87 8.28
N SER A 327 -7.20 6.33 7.29
CA SER A 327 -8.44 5.58 7.54
C SER A 327 -8.21 4.45 8.53
N ALA A 328 -7.13 3.68 8.34
CA ALA A 328 -6.76 2.58 9.23
C ALA A 328 -6.40 3.07 10.63
N ALA A 329 -5.65 4.15 10.77
CA ALA A 329 -5.32 4.74 12.06
C ALA A 329 -6.60 5.17 12.81
N VAL A 330 -7.50 5.90 12.15
CA VAL A 330 -8.78 6.32 12.75
C VAL A 330 -9.64 5.11 13.14
N TYR A 331 -9.69 4.09 12.28
CA TYR A 331 -10.42 2.86 12.54
C TYR A 331 -9.88 2.15 13.79
N LEU A 332 -8.58 1.92 13.84
CA LEU A 332 -7.91 1.25 14.97
C LEU A 332 -8.10 2.02 16.28
N VAL A 333 -7.98 3.34 16.27
CA VAL A 333 -8.25 4.18 17.45
C VAL A 333 -9.72 4.09 17.87
N THR A 334 -10.63 4.11 16.90
CA THR A 334 -12.09 4.06 17.20
C THR A 334 -12.49 2.75 17.88
N TYR A 335 -11.97 1.63 17.41
CA TYR A 335 -12.24 0.33 18.05
C TYR A 335 -11.37 0.12 19.29
N GLY A 336 -10.12 0.52 19.28
CA GLY A 336 -9.20 0.41 20.39
C GLY A 336 -9.24 -0.99 21.03
N ARG A 337 -9.52 -1.07 22.34
CA ARG A 337 -9.60 -2.33 23.09
C ARG A 337 -10.73 -3.28 22.64
N ASN A 338 -11.68 -2.80 21.84
CA ASN A 338 -12.78 -3.61 21.32
C ASN A 338 -12.41 -4.35 20.01
N LEU A 339 -11.22 -4.14 19.47
CA LEU A 339 -10.78 -4.79 18.23
C LEU A 339 -10.85 -6.32 18.33
N GLY A 340 -10.43 -6.90 19.47
CA GLY A 340 -10.53 -8.34 19.71
C GLY A 340 -11.97 -8.85 19.72
N ARG A 341 -12.93 -8.07 20.27
CA ARG A 341 -14.34 -8.43 20.21
C ARG A 341 -14.89 -8.38 18.79
N LEU A 342 -14.47 -7.38 18.01
CA LEU A 342 -14.86 -7.28 16.59
C LEU A 342 -14.34 -8.48 15.78
N ALA A 343 -13.12 -8.90 16.04
CA ALA A 343 -12.50 -10.04 15.36
C ALA A 343 -13.17 -11.38 15.69
N GLN A 344 -13.86 -11.47 16.82
CA GLN A 344 -14.62 -12.66 17.25
C GLN A 344 -16.00 -12.78 16.58
N LEU A 345 -16.52 -11.70 16.00
CA LEU A 345 -17.80 -11.68 15.28
C LEU A 345 -17.65 -12.21 13.85
#